data_eed42bac1f056ea344fcc08e129c659b
#
_entry.id   eed42bac1f056ea344fcc08e129c659b
#
_cell.length_a   1.000
_cell.length_b   1.000
_cell.length_c   1.000
_cell.angle_alpha   90.00
_cell.angle_beta   90.00
_cell.angle_gamma   90.00
#
_symmetry.space_group_name_H-M   'P 1'
#
loop_
_entity.id
_entity.type
_entity.pdbx_description
1 polymer ?
#
loop_
_entity_poly.entity_id
_entity_poly.type
_entity_poly.pdbx_seq_one_letter_code
_entity_poly.pdbx_strand_id
1 'polypeptide(L)'
;MDNFVLASVIIYALLLISYMTCKALGRRTAFRGVNKVLLVLVYLALTVYAVLLNTDRYAVVVLVALVFTAGGDIFLLWGGNRKMFHCGVVSFGIGNALLIVFALYEYGWQWWSLLIFAFLYCLNLYLQYRKVYTYGSSKWFLNIYLIFVGYSGCLGLSNAIVSTATPALMYGLGTFMF
;
A
#
# COMPACT_ATOMS: atom_id res chain seq x y z
N MET A 1 -8.51 9.79 22.03
CA MET A 1 -8.58 9.56 20.56
C MET A 1 -9.73 10.39 20.05
N ASP A 2 -9.49 11.29 19.09
CA ASP A 2 -10.52 12.19 18.60
C ASP A 2 -11.69 11.39 18.00
N ASN A 3 -12.92 11.84 18.27
CA ASN A 3 -14.12 11.17 17.77
C ASN A 3 -14.11 11.02 16.24
N PHE A 4 -13.47 11.95 15.53
CA PHE A 4 -13.29 11.89 14.08
C PHE A 4 -12.42 10.70 13.66
N VAL A 5 -11.28 10.49 14.33
CA VAL A 5 -10.36 9.37 14.04
C VAL A 5 -11.05 8.04 14.31
N LEU A 6 -11.74 7.91 15.46
CA LEU A 6 -12.47 6.68 15.81
C LEU A 6 -13.55 6.36 14.78
N ALA A 7 -14.37 7.35 14.41
CA ALA A 7 -15.42 7.17 13.41
C ALA A 7 -14.85 6.76 12.06
N SER A 8 -13.75 7.40 11.61
CA SER A 8 -13.10 7.09 10.34
C SER A 8 -12.51 5.68 10.31
N VAL A 9 -11.90 5.22 11.41
CA VAL A 9 -11.37 3.84 11.54
C VAL A 9 -12.52 2.82 11.47
N ILE A 10 -13.64 3.08 12.15
CA ILE A 10 -14.81 2.20 12.09
C ILE A 10 -15.39 2.15 10.68
N ILE A 11 -15.56 3.30 10.01
CA ILE A 11 -16.06 3.36 8.64
C ILE A 11 -15.11 2.61 7.69
N TYR A 12 -13.80 2.79 7.83
CA TYR A 12 -12.80 2.09 7.04
C TYR A 12 -12.90 0.57 7.23
N ALA A 13 -12.99 0.09 8.46
CA ALA A 13 -13.12 -1.33 8.77
C ALA A 13 -14.41 -1.93 8.17
N LEU A 14 -15.54 -1.23 8.26
CA LEU A 14 -16.80 -1.67 7.68
C LEU A 14 -16.74 -1.72 6.14
N LEU A 15 -16.13 -0.72 5.49
CA LEU A 15 -15.93 -0.70 4.05
C LEU A 15 -14.98 -1.82 3.60
N LEU A 16 -13.92 -2.11 4.35
CA LEU A 16 -12.99 -3.20 4.07
C LEU A 16 -13.68 -4.56 4.15
N ILE A 17 -14.45 -4.80 5.21
CA ILE A 17 -15.26 -6.02 5.36
C ILE A 17 -16.25 -6.15 4.20
N SER A 18 -16.95 -5.07 3.85
CA SER A 18 -17.88 -5.03 2.72
C SER A 18 -17.17 -5.36 1.40
N TYR A 19 -15.99 -4.78 1.17
CA TYR A 19 -15.19 -5.04 -0.03
C TYR A 19 -14.76 -6.52 -0.12
N MET A 20 -14.24 -7.07 0.98
CA MET A 20 -13.79 -8.48 1.04
C MET A 20 -14.97 -9.44 0.86
N THR A 21 -16.11 -9.17 1.48
CA THR A 21 -17.33 -9.98 1.34
C THR A 21 -17.84 -9.94 -0.09
N CYS A 22 -17.87 -8.78 -0.73
CA CYS A 22 -18.27 -8.64 -2.14
C CYS A 22 -17.31 -9.37 -3.10
N LYS A 23 -16.02 -9.37 -2.77
CA LYS A 23 -15.00 -10.12 -3.52
C LYS A 23 -15.22 -11.63 -3.38
N ALA A 24 -15.47 -12.12 -2.17
CA ALA A 24 -15.72 -13.53 -1.89
C ALA A 24 -17.02 -14.06 -2.54
N LEU A 25 -18.07 -13.25 -2.54
CA LEU A 25 -19.36 -13.58 -3.14
C LEU A 25 -19.44 -13.38 -4.67
N GLY A 26 -18.35 -13.01 -5.33
CA GLY A 26 -18.30 -12.80 -6.78
C GLY A 26 -19.21 -11.69 -7.29
N ARG A 27 -19.62 -10.74 -6.43
CA ARG A 27 -20.57 -9.67 -6.81
C ARG A 27 -20.01 -8.72 -7.86
N ARG A 28 -20.91 -7.98 -8.54
CA ARG A 28 -20.63 -7.10 -9.70
C ARG A 28 -19.40 -6.21 -9.48
N THR A 29 -18.57 -6.11 -10.50
CA THR A 29 -17.34 -5.30 -10.54
C THR A 29 -17.57 -3.84 -10.17
N ALA A 30 -18.71 -3.25 -10.53
CA ALA A 30 -19.06 -1.87 -10.20
C ALA A 30 -19.15 -1.63 -8.67
N PHE A 31 -19.81 -2.52 -7.93
CA PHE A 31 -19.96 -2.37 -6.47
C PHE A 31 -18.60 -2.50 -5.74
N ARG A 32 -17.74 -3.40 -6.22
CA ARG A 32 -16.37 -3.52 -5.72
C ARG A 32 -15.56 -2.25 -5.99
N GLY A 33 -15.75 -1.65 -7.16
CA GLY A 33 -15.10 -0.39 -7.53
C GLY A 33 -15.51 0.76 -6.61
N VAL A 34 -16.80 0.91 -6.35
CA VAL A 34 -17.32 1.95 -5.44
C VAL A 34 -16.74 1.79 -4.02
N ASN A 35 -16.79 0.56 -3.45
CA ASN A 35 -16.23 0.30 -2.13
C ASN A 35 -14.71 0.61 -2.08
N LYS A 36 -13.97 0.29 -3.14
CA LYS A 36 -12.55 0.59 -3.22
C LYS A 36 -12.29 2.09 -3.25
N VAL A 37 -13.05 2.86 -4.03
CA VAL A 37 -12.93 4.33 -4.06
C VAL A 37 -13.27 4.94 -2.70
N LEU A 38 -14.32 4.45 -2.02
CA LEU A 38 -14.67 4.93 -0.68
C LEU A 38 -13.56 4.65 0.35
N LEU A 39 -12.94 3.46 0.31
CA LEU A 39 -11.78 3.14 1.14
C LEU A 39 -10.63 4.13 0.91
N VAL A 40 -10.31 4.42 -0.35
CA VAL A 40 -9.30 5.39 -0.75
C VAL A 40 -9.60 6.78 -0.19
N LEU A 41 -10.84 7.24 -0.31
CA LEU A 41 -11.26 8.56 0.20
C LEU A 41 -11.15 8.65 1.72
N VAL A 42 -11.53 7.59 2.45
CA VAL A 42 -11.44 7.58 3.91
C VAL A 42 -9.99 7.67 4.38
N TYR A 43 -9.08 6.89 3.82
CA TYR A 43 -7.68 6.98 4.27
C TYR A 43 -7.01 8.28 3.84
N LEU A 44 -7.35 8.86 2.68
CA LEU A 44 -6.88 10.19 2.30
C LEU A 44 -7.39 11.27 3.24
N ALA A 45 -8.68 11.24 3.61
CA ALA A 45 -9.24 12.18 4.58
C ALA A 45 -8.55 12.10 5.95
N LEU A 46 -8.28 10.87 6.43
CA LEU A 46 -7.52 10.65 7.66
C LEU A 46 -6.09 11.22 7.56
N THR A 47 -5.44 11.02 6.42
CA THR A 47 -4.07 11.53 6.22
C THR A 47 -4.04 13.05 6.16
N VAL A 48 -4.97 13.67 5.44
CA VAL A 48 -5.10 15.14 5.39
C VAL A 48 -5.35 15.68 6.81
N TYR A 49 -6.25 15.05 7.56
CA TYR A 49 -6.51 15.43 8.95
C TYR A 49 -5.25 15.34 9.83
N ALA A 50 -4.49 14.24 9.70
CA ALA A 50 -3.23 14.07 10.43
C ALA A 50 -2.18 15.12 10.06
N VAL A 51 -2.08 15.50 8.77
CA VAL A 51 -1.19 16.57 8.29
C VAL A 51 -1.60 17.94 8.83
N LEU A 52 -2.90 18.22 8.92
CA LEU A 52 -3.40 19.49 9.47
C LEU A 52 -3.14 19.63 10.98
N LEU A 53 -3.11 18.50 11.71
CA LEU A 53 -2.77 18.49 13.12
C LEU A 53 -1.27 18.56 13.39
N ASN A 54 -0.47 17.95 12.52
CA ASN A 54 0.99 17.92 12.59
C ASN A 54 1.58 18.59 11.34
N THR A 55 2.03 19.82 11.47
CA THR A 55 2.68 20.59 10.39
C THR A 55 4.12 20.11 10.13
N ASP A 56 4.45 18.88 10.47
CA ASP A 56 5.76 18.33 10.21
C ASP A 56 5.96 18.09 8.70
N ARG A 57 7.13 18.50 8.19
CA ARG A 57 7.49 18.34 6.77
C ARG A 57 7.36 16.92 6.26
N TYR A 58 7.49 15.93 7.14
CA TYR A 58 7.35 14.51 6.80
C TYR A 58 5.90 14.09 6.59
N ALA A 59 4.96 14.71 7.26
CA ALA A 59 3.54 14.48 7.05
C ALA A 59 3.12 14.79 5.61
N VAL A 60 3.73 15.81 5.00
CA VAL A 60 3.51 16.16 3.60
C VAL A 60 4.04 15.06 2.65
N VAL A 61 5.21 14.49 2.93
CA VAL A 61 5.76 13.39 2.12
C VAL A 61 4.84 12.17 2.15
N VAL A 62 4.33 11.81 3.33
CA VAL A 62 3.36 10.71 3.49
C VAL A 62 2.07 11.01 2.75
N LEU A 63 1.54 12.24 2.82
CA LEU A 63 0.35 12.65 2.08
C LEU A 63 0.56 12.49 0.56
N VAL A 64 1.67 12.99 0.03
CA VAL A 64 2.02 12.85 -1.40
C VAL A 64 2.13 11.38 -1.79
N ALA A 65 2.80 10.55 -0.98
CA ALA A 65 2.89 9.12 -1.21
C ALA A 65 1.52 8.45 -1.29
N LEU A 66 0.61 8.79 -0.35
CA LEU A 66 -0.74 8.24 -0.32
C LEU A 66 -1.63 8.75 -1.45
N VAL A 67 -1.43 9.97 -1.95
CA VAL A 67 -2.10 10.45 -3.16
C VAL A 67 -1.69 9.62 -4.39
N PHE A 68 -0.39 9.29 -4.52
CA PHE A 68 0.07 8.41 -5.59
C PHE A 68 -0.48 6.98 -5.46
N THR A 69 -0.53 6.41 -4.25
CA THR A 69 -1.11 5.08 -4.04
C THR A 69 -2.62 5.09 -4.32
N ALA A 70 -3.34 6.14 -3.94
CA ALA A 70 -4.74 6.36 -4.26
C ALA A 70 -4.98 6.44 -5.78
N GLY A 71 -4.16 7.19 -6.49
CA GLY A 71 -4.16 7.26 -7.95
C GLY A 71 -3.95 5.89 -8.58
N GLY A 72 -3.02 5.11 -8.05
CA GLY A 72 -2.78 3.72 -8.44
C GLY A 72 -4.03 2.85 -8.30
N ASP A 73 -4.72 2.93 -7.18
CA ASP A 73 -5.96 2.20 -6.93
C ASP A 73 -7.07 2.57 -7.92
N ILE A 74 -7.22 3.87 -8.21
CA ILE A 74 -8.21 4.37 -9.19
C ILE A 74 -7.88 3.86 -10.60
N PHE A 75 -6.62 3.95 -11.05
CA PHE A 75 -6.22 3.46 -12.36
C PHE A 75 -6.42 1.94 -12.51
N LEU A 76 -6.20 1.17 -11.45
CA LEU A 76 -6.41 -0.29 -11.47
C LEU A 76 -7.89 -0.69 -11.51
N LEU A 77 -8.84 0.21 -11.19
CA LEU A 77 -10.27 -0.06 -11.40
C LEU A 77 -10.63 -0.24 -12.88
N TRP A 78 -9.88 0.42 -13.79
CA TRP A 78 -9.99 0.24 -15.24
C TRP A 78 -9.05 -0.83 -15.80
N GLY A 79 -8.84 -1.91 -15.05
CA GLY A 79 -7.86 -2.97 -15.34
C GLY A 79 -8.01 -3.70 -16.68
N GLY A 80 -9.14 -3.48 -17.43
CA GLY A 80 -9.28 -3.96 -18.81
C GLY A 80 -8.43 -3.17 -19.83
N ASN A 81 -7.94 -1.99 -19.46
CA ASN A 81 -7.09 -1.16 -20.31
C ASN A 81 -5.63 -1.29 -19.87
N ARG A 82 -4.78 -1.85 -20.76
CA ARG A 82 -3.36 -2.06 -20.47
C ARG A 82 -2.60 -0.77 -20.11
N LYS A 83 -2.95 0.37 -20.72
CA LYS A 83 -2.32 1.66 -20.39
C LYS A 83 -2.67 2.10 -18.97
N MET A 84 -3.95 1.99 -18.60
CA MET A 84 -4.41 2.32 -17.23
C MET A 84 -3.77 1.40 -16.19
N PHE A 85 -3.62 0.12 -16.50
CA PHE A 85 -2.90 -0.83 -15.64
C PHE A 85 -1.45 -0.37 -15.41
N HIS A 86 -0.71 0.00 -16.48
CA HIS A 86 0.66 0.49 -16.32
C HIS A 86 0.73 1.79 -15.53
N CYS A 87 -0.18 2.74 -15.78
CA CYS A 87 -0.26 3.98 -14.99
C CYS A 87 -0.50 3.68 -13.49
N GLY A 88 -1.37 2.73 -13.20
CA GLY A 88 -1.63 2.28 -11.82
C GLY A 88 -0.36 1.72 -11.15
N VAL A 89 0.34 0.82 -11.83
CA VAL A 89 1.58 0.21 -11.35
C VAL A 89 2.67 1.27 -11.10
N VAL A 90 2.86 2.23 -12.02
CA VAL A 90 3.83 3.32 -11.86
C VAL A 90 3.44 4.22 -10.70
N SER A 91 2.16 4.60 -10.60
CA SER A 91 1.66 5.43 -9.48
C SER A 91 1.91 4.77 -8.13
N PHE A 92 1.59 3.49 -7.99
CA PHE A 92 1.91 2.72 -6.78
C PHE A 92 3.41 2.63 -6.50
N GLY A 93 4.22 2.44 -7.54
CA GLY A 93 5.68 2.39 -7.43
C GLY A 93 6.23 3.70 -6.84
N ILE A 94 5.76 4.85 -7.35
CA ILE A 94 6.15 6.17 -6.84
C ILE A 94 5.70 6.34 -5.38
N GLY A 95 4.45 6.02 -5.06
CA GLY A 95 3.92 6.10 -3.71
C GLY A 95 4.74 5.28 -2.70
N ASN A 96 5.04 4.02 -3.04
CA ASN A 96 5.85 3.15 -2.19
C ASN A 96 7.32 3.61 -2.10
N ALA A 97 7.91 4.15 -3.17
CA ALA A 97 9.25 4.74 -3.12
C ALA A 97 9.31 5.90 -2.13
N LEU A 98 8.31 6.78 -2.13
CA LEU A 98 8.22 7.88 -1.16
C LEU A 98 8.04 7.37 0.27
N LEU A 99 7.23 6.32 0.48
CA LEU A 99 7.08 5.68 1.79
C LEU A 99 8.38 5.03 2.28
N ILE A 100 9.17 4.42 1.38
CA ILE A 100 10.49 3.89 1.70
C ILE A 100 11.42 5.02 2.16
N VAL A 101 11.48 6.12 1.39
CA VAL A 101 12.31 7.28 1.76
C VAL A 101 11.91 7.84 3.11
N PHE A 102 10.60 8.00 3.36
CA PHE A 102 10.08 8.43 4.67
C PHE A 102 10.50 7.47 5.78
N ALA A 103 10.32 6.16 5.60
CA ALA A 103 10.65 5.17 6.61
C ALA A 103 12.14 5.10 6.92
N LEU A 104 12.99 5.20 5.90
CA LEU A 104 14.45 5.22 6.06
C LEU A 104 14.91 6.46 6.83
N TYR A 105 14.25 7.58 6.61
CA TYR A 105 14.59 8.83 7.28
C TYR A 105 14.12 8.87 8.73
N GLU A 106 12.89 8.44 9.00
CA GLU A 106 12.26 8.52 10.33
C GLU A 106 12.73 7.40 11.26
N TYR A 107 12.82 6.17 10.75
CA TYR A 107 13.11 4.97 11.57
C TYR A 107 14.51 4.40 11.34
N GLY A 108 15.22 4.90 10.33
CA GLY A 108 16.54 4.41 9.96
C GLY A 108 16.50 3.12 9.14
N TRP A 109 17.68 2.68 8.75
CA TRP A 109 17.85 1.51 7.91
C TRP A 109 18.09 0.24 8.75
N GLN A 110 17.26 -0.76 8.50
CA GLN A 110 17.39 -2.08 9.10
C GLN A 110 17.93 -3.05 8.04
N TRP A 111 19.20 -3.43 8.11
CA TRP A 111 19.86 -4.28 7.13
C TRP A 111 19.15 -5.63 6.90
N TRP A 112 18.55 -6.20 7.94
CA TRP A 112 17.83 -7.47 7.87
C TRP A 112 16.50 -7.36 7.11
N SER A 113 15.90 -6.18 6.98
CA SER A 113 14.73 -5.95 6.11
C SER A 113 15.05 -6.27 4.65
N LEU A 114 16.27 -5.97 4.22
CA LEU A 114 16.76 -6.27 2.88
C LEU A 114 16.95 -7.76 2.67
N LEU A 115 17.40 -8.50 3.68
CA LEU A 115 17.53 -9.97 3.61
C LEU A 115 16.16 -10.64 3.49
N ILE A 116 15.18 -10.24 4.30
CA ILE A 116 13.81 -10.76 4.21
C ILE A 116 13.23 -10.47 2.83
N PHE A 117 13.36 -9.23 2.36
CA PHE A 117 12.90 -8.84 1.04
C PHE A 117 13.56 -9.67 -0.06
N ALA A 118 14.90 -9.80 -0.04
CA ALA A 118 15.65 -10.58 -1.02
C ALA A 118 15.18 -12.04 -1.06
N PHE A 119 14.98 -12.66 0.10
CA PHE A 119 14.45 -14.02 0.20
C PHE A 119 13.06 -14.14 -0.43
N LEU A 120 12.12 -13.27 -0.07
CA LEU A 120 10.76 -13.27 -0.61
C LEU A 120 10.74 -12.99 -2.11
N TYR A 121 11.58 -12.07 -2.57
CA TYR A 121 11.68 -11.73 -3.99
C TYR A 121 12.28 -12.90 -4.81
N CYS A 122 13.34 -13.55 -4.30
CA CYS A 122 13.91 -14.76 -4.92
C CYS A 122 12.89 -15.90 -4.95
N LEU A 123 12.12 -16.09 -3.88
CA LEU A 123 11.03 -17.07 -3.86
C LEU A 123 9.96 -16.75 -4.92
N ASN A 124 9.57 -15.48 -5.06
CA ASN A 124 8.65 -15.05 -6.11
C ASN A 124 9.20 -15.36 -7.52
N LEU A 125 10.47 -15.06 -7.78
CA LEU A 125 11.12 -15.37 -9.07
C LEU A 125 11.17 -16.88 -9.31
N TYR A 126 11.48 -17.67 -8.29
CA TYR A 126 11.47 -19.14 -8.37
C TYR A 126 10.08 -19.69 -8.71
N LEU A 127 9.02 -19.19 -8.06
CA LEU A 127 7.64 -19.60 -8.36
C LEU A 127 7.21 -19.22 -9.77
N GLN A 128 7.65 -18.06 -10.29
CA GLN A 128 7.45 -17.69 -11.69
C GLN A 128 8.21 -18.62 -12.64
N TYR A 129 9.44 -18.98 -12.31
CA TYR A 129 10.23 -19.94 -13.09
C TYR A 129 9.55 -21.30 -13.15
N ARG A 130 9.03 -21.78 -12.03
CA ARG A 130 8.22 -23.03 -11.92
C ARG A 130 6.85 -22.93 -12.59
N LYS A 131 6.50 -21.80 -13.18
CA LYS A 131 5.20 -21.54 -13.82
C LYS A 131 4.00 -21.76 -12.92
N VAL A 132 4.18 -21.66 -11.60
CA VAL A 132 3.07 -21.72 -10.63
C VAL A 132 2.06 -20.61 -10.92
N TYR A 133 2.55 -19.43 -11.33
CA TYR A 133 1.76 -18.33 -11.87
C TYR A 133 2.56 -17.56 -12.93
N THR A 134 1.85 -16.85 -13.81
CA THR A 134 2.45 -16.07 -14.88
C THR A 134 1.81 -14.70 -15.00
N TYR A 135 2.62 -13.68 -15.18
CA TYR A 135 2.15 -12.29 -15.33
C TYR A 135 1.96 -11.87 -16.80
N GLY A 136 2.07 -12.81 -17.73
CA GLY A 136 1.95 -12.54 -19.15
C GLY A 136 2.91 -11.43 -19.65
N SER A 137 2.41 -10.57 -20.53
CA SER A 137 3.21 -9.48 -21.14
C SER A 137 3.56 -8.35 -20.16
N SER A 138 2.93 -8.28 -19.00
CA SER A 138 3.20 -7.25 -17.98
C SER A 138 4.21 -7.68 -16.91
N LYS A 139 4.89 -8.82 -17.13
CA LYS A 139 5.83 -9.43 -16.18
C LYS A 139 6.85 -8.43 -15.62
N TRP A 140 7.50 -7.66 -16.50
CA TRP A 140 8.53 -6.71 -16.07
C TRP A 140 8.00 -5.60 -15.18
N PHE A 141 6.86 -5.01 -15.56
CA PHE A 141 6.21 -3.97 -14.74
C PHE A 141 5.84 -4.49 -13.36
N LEU A 142 5.27 -5.69 -13.28
CA LEU A 142 4.89 -6.30 -12.01
C LEU A 142 6.10 -6.67 -11.15
N ASN A 143 7.21 -7.14 -11.74
CA ASN A 143 8.42 -7.40 -10.97
C ASN A 143 9.04 -6.12 -10.41
N ILE A 144 9.08 -5.02 -11.18
CA ILE A 144 9.51 -3.71 -10.67
C ILE A 144 8.58 -3.23 -9.55
N TYR A 145 7.28 -3.33 -9.76
CA TYR A 145 6.29 -2.99 -8.73
C TYR A 145 6.51 -3.77 -7.43
N LEU A 146 6.75 -5.09 -7.53
CA LEU A 146 7.01 -5.95 -6.37
C LEU A 146 8.28 -5.57 -5.61
N ILE A 147 9.28 -4.96 -6.29
CA ILE A 147 10.46 -4.43 -5.59
C ILE A 147 10.05 -3.31 -4.64
N PHE A 148 9.28 -2.33 -5.12
CA PHE A 148 8.89 -1.19 -4.28
C PHE A 148 7.90 -1.60 -3.18
N VAL A 149 6.84 -2.31 -3.53
CA VAL A 149 5.81 -2.73 -2.56
C VAL A 149 6.36 -3.75 -1.57
N GLY A 150 7.10 -4.75 -2.05
CA GLY A 150 7.67 -5.80 -1.21
C GLY A 150 8.72 -5.24 -0.24
N TYR A 151 9.61 -4.36 -0.71
CA TYR A 151 10.60 -3.74 0.17
C TYR A 151 9.96 -2.76 1.17
N SER A 152 8.98 -1.96 0.74
CA SER A 152 8.21 -1.09 1.64
C SER A 152 7.55 -1.89 2.77
N GLY A 153 6.91 -3.03 2.44
CA GLY A 153 6.31 -3.93 3.43
C GLY A 153 7.33 -4.55 4.39
N CYS A 154 8.47 -5.04 3.88
CA CYS A 154 9.54 -5.62 4.70
C CYS A 154 10.17 -4.58 5.62
N LEU A 155 10.40 -3.36 5.12
CA LEU A 155 10.94 -2.26 5.92
C LEU A 155 9.95 -1.83 7.01
N GLY A 156 8.67 -1.71 6.66
CA GLY A 156 7.61 -1.41 7.62
C GLY A 156 7.50 -2.44 8.73
N LEU A 157 7.50 -3.74 8.38
CA LEU A 157 7.49 -4.83 9.35
C LEU A 157 8.73 -4.80 10.25
N SER A 158 9.89 -4.55 9.66
CA SER A 158 11.16 -4.44 10.39
C SER A 158 11.12 -3.33 11.43
N ASN A 159 10.63 -2.17 11.04
CA ASN A 159 10.50 -1.02 11.93
C ASN A 159 9.48 -1.27 13.05
N ALA A 160 8.39 -1.97 12.75
CA ALA A 160 7.40 -2.37 13.74
C ALA A 160 7.97 -3.33 14.80
N ILE A 161 8.92 -4.19 14.43
CA ILE A 161 9.56 -5.13 15.37
C ILE A 161 10.60 -4.44 16.24
N VAL A 162 11.40 -3.54 15.65
CA VAL A 162 12.49 -2.86 16.37
C VAL A 162 11.98 -1.71 17.22
N SER A 163 11.01 -0.96 16.72
CA SER A 163 10.43 0.16 17.43
C SER A 163 9.13 -0.26 18.12
N THR A 164 9.15 -0.23 19.46
CA THR A 164 7.95 -0.45 20.28
C THR A 164 6.97 0.75 20.24
N ALA A 165 7.34 1.83 19.54
CA ALA A 165 6.51 3.02 19.41
C ALA A 165 5.27 2.74 18.56
N THR A 166 4.10 3.12 19.05
CA THR A 166 2.81 2.95 18.38
C THR A 166 2.79 3.45 16.91
N PRO A 167 3.40 4.61 16.56
CA PRO A 167 3.45 5.05 15.17
C PRO A 167 4.19 4.10 14.22
N ALA A 168 5.31 3.52 14.66
CA ALA A 168 6.08 2.57 13.85
C ALA A 168 5.32 1.26 13.63
N LEU A 169 4.60 0.77 14.67
CA LEU A 169 3.71 -0.39 14.56
C LEU A 169 2.58 -0.14 13.55
N MET A 170 1.92 1.01 13.63
CA MET A 170 0.84 1.37 12.71
C MET A 170 1.35 1.52 11.26
N TYR A 171 2.52 2.14 11.07
CA TYR A 171 3.15 2.23 9.76
C TYR A 171 3.49 0.85 9.21
N GLY A 172 4.12 -0.01 10.02
CA GLY A 172 4.53 -1.35 9.62
C GLY A 172 3.34 -2.23 9.26
N LEU A 173 2.30 -2.25 10.08
CA LEU A 173 1.07 -3.00 9.77
C LEU A 173 0.37 -2.45 8.52
N GLY A 174 0.29 -1.11 8.39
CA GLY A 174 -0.30 -0.46 7.22
C GLY A 174 0.40 -0.84 5.92
N THR A 175 1.73 -0.74 5.86
CA THR A 175 2.51 -1.08 4.65
C THR A 175 2.52 -2.57 4.33
N PHE A 176 2.41 -3.44 5.34
CA PHE A 176 2.35 -4.90 5.14
C PHE A 176 0.99 -5.38 4.65
N MET A 177 -0.08 -4.69 5.01
CA MET A 177 -1.45 -5.05 4.60
C MET A 177 -1.83 -4.55 3.19
N PHE A 178 -1.02 -3.69 2.57
CA PHE A 178 -1.17 -3.25 1.19
C PHE A 178 -0.51 -4.23 0.23
#